data_bfebab97ae5f5b23b7b07aa95aad5d7d
#
_entry.id   bfebab97ae5f5b23b7b07aa95aad5d7d
#
_cell.length_a   1.000
_cell.length_b   1.000
_cell.length_c   1.000
_cell.angle_alpha   90.00
_cell.angle_beta   90.00
_cell.angle_gamma   90.00
#
_symmetry.space_group_name_H-M   'P 1'
#
loop_
_entity.id
_entity.type
_entity.pdbx_description
1 polymer ?
#
loop_
_entity_poly.entity_id
_entity_poly.type
_entity_poly.pdbx_seq_one_letter_code
_entity_poly.pdbx_strand_id
1 'polypeptide(L)' 'MHNQCAICLTACQQLELVNGYKLLVCAECWLDAEKGWATQHESILFEALKKNGLLIPDRNREDLLPRDYLPPKDFNL' A
#
# COMPACT_ATOMS: atom_id res chain seq x y z
N MET A 1 20.08 0.51 9.58
CA MET A 1 18.90 0.13 8.82
C MET A 1 18.22 1.34 8.27
N HIS A 2 17.81 1.28 7.05
CA HIS A 2 17.20 2.42 6.39
C HIS A 2 15.70 2.34 6.46
N ASN A 3 15.08 3.32 7.12
CA ASN A 3 13.63 3.48 7.09
C ASN A 3 13.30 4.27 5.83
N GLN A 4 12.81 3.59 4.83
CA GLN A 4 12.56 4.18 3.53
C GLN A 4 11.11 3.96 3.15
N CYS A 5 10.44 5.01 2.67
CA CYS A 5 9.09 4.90 2.17
C CYS A 5 9.07 3.94 0.96
N ALA A 6 8.14 2.99 0.97
CA ALA A 6 8.04 2.01 -0.10
C ALA A 6 7.56 2.63 -1.42
N ILE A 7 6.94 3.80 -1.37
CA ILE A 7 6.35 4.44 -2.54
C ILE A 7 7.30 5.47 -3.15
N CYS A 8 7.72 6.48 -2.39
CA CYS A 8 8.58 7.53 -2.92
C CYS A 8 10.06 7.27 -2.70
N LEU A 9 10.39 6.24 -1.94
CA LEU A 9 11.76 5.79 -1.68
C LEU A 9 12.60 6.83 -0.92
N THR A 10 11.94 7.77 -0.26
CA THR A 10 12.63 8.77 0.55
C THR A 10 12.90 8.21 1.93
N ALA A 11 14.08 8.44 2.46
CA ALA A 11 14.41 8.01 3.81
C ALA A 11 13.63 8.86 4.81
N CYS A 12 12.93 8.20 5.74
CA CYS A 12 12.11 8.87 6.75
C CYS A 12 12.35 8.24 8.11
N GLN A 13 12.26 9.06 9.16
CA GLN A 13 12.41 8.53 10.51
C GLN A 13 11.15 7.83 10.99
N GLN A 14 10.00 8.25 10.51
CA GLN A 14 8.72 7.65 10.87
C GLN A 14 7.96 7.26 9.62
N LEU A 15 7.47 6.04 9.63
CA LEU A 15 6.69 5.49 8.53
C LEU A 15 5.37 4.95 9.07
N GLU A 16 4.32 5.02 8.25
CA GLU A 16 3.02 4.46 8.57
C GLU A 16 2.87 3.10 7.92
N LEU A 17 2.36 2.13 8.67
CA LEU A 17 2.07 0.82 8.12
C LEU A 17 0.74 0.87 7.38
N VAL A 18 0.76 0.51 6.11
CA VAL A 18 -0.46 0.43 5.30
C VAL A 18 -1.05 -0.96 5.49
N ASN A 19 -2.23 -1.01 6.10
CA ASN A 19 -2.93 -2.28 6.31
C ASN A 19 -3.28 -2.91 4.96
N GLY A 20 -3.24 -4.23 4.92
CA GLY A 20 -3.52 -4.96 3.69
C GLY A 20 -2.28 -5.18 2.85
N TYR A 21 -1.64 -4.13 2.39
CA TYR A 21 -0.43 -4.26 1.57
C TYR A 21 0.81 -4.54 2.41
N LYS A 22 0.77 -4.20 3.69
CA LYS A 22 1.88 -4.39 4.63
C LYS A 22 3.13 -3.64 4.18
N LEU A 23 2.93 -2.44 3.69
CA LEU A 23 4.00 -1.54 3.29
C LEU A 23 4.16 -0.43 4.32
N LEU A 24 5.40 0.05 4.45
CA LEU A 24 5.69 1.22 5.27
C LEU A 24 5.86 2.42 4.34
N VAL A 25 5.11 3.48 4.59
CA VAL A 25 5.11 4.67 3.75
C VAL A 25 5.24 5.93 4.62
N CYS A 26 5.75 6.99 4.02
CA CYS A 26 5.85 8.27 4.73
C CYS A 26 4.47 8.93 4.81
N ALA A 27 4.35 9.90 5.73
CA ALA A 27 3.07 10.58 5.94
C ALA A 27 2.57 11.28 4.66
N GLU A 28 3.47 11.83 3.87
CA GLU A 28 3.08 12.50 2.63
C GLU A 28 2.44 11.53 1.63
N CYS A 29 3.04 10.36 1.44
CA CYS A 29 2.47 9.36 0.55
C CYS A 29 1.14 8.84 1.09
N TRP A 30 1.04 8.69 2.41
CA TRP A 30 -0.19 8.27 3.04
C TRP A 30 -1.31 9.27 2.78
N LEU A 31 -1.03 10.56 2.92
CA LEU A 31 -2.01 11.61 2.67
C LEU A 31 -2.37 11.71 1.18
N ASP A 32 -1.38 11.57 0.31
CA ASP A 32 -1.61 11.61 -1.13
C ASP A 32 -2.51 10.48 -1.60
N ALA A 33 -2.54 9.38 -0.87
CA ALA A 33 -3.35 8.22 -1.22
C ALA A 33 -4.76 8.27 -0.63
N GLU A 34 -5.20 9.42 -0.13
CA GLU A 34 -6.50 9.55 0.53
C GLU A 34 -7.64 9.00 -0.32
N LYS A 35 -7.61 9.24 -1.62
CA LYS A 35 -8.62 8.76 -2.55
C LYS A 35 -8.22 7.46 -3.24
N GLY A 36 -7.12 6.88 -2.86
CA GLY A 36 -6.56 5.68 -3.45
C GLY A 36 -5.16 5.91 -3.97
N TRP A 37 -4.46 4.83 -4.25
CA TRP A 37 -3.08 4.91 -4.73
C TRP A 37 -3.05 5.28 -6.20
N ALA A 38 -2.15 6.19 -6.56
CA ALA A 38 -1.98 6.59 -7.95
C ALA A 38 -1.58 5.37 -8.80
N THR A 39 -2.02 5.35 -10.07
CA THR A 39 -1.75 4.22 -10.96
C THR A 39 -0.27 3.96 -11.14
N GLN A 40 0.55 5.01 -11.06
CA GLN A 40 2.01 4.86 -11.19
C GLN A 40 2.62 4.07 -10.03
N HIS A 41 1.90 3.93 -8.91
CA HIS A 41 2.37 3.17 -7.76
C HIS A 41 1.81 1.77 -7.69
N GLU A 42 0.90 1.40 -8.60
CA GLU A 42 0.21 0.11 -8.53
C GLU A 42 1.17 -1.06 -8.64
N SER A 43 2.22 -0.95 -9.44
CA SER A 43 3.17 -2.05 -9.56
C SER A 43 3.82 -2.40 -8.23
N ILE A 44 4.11 -1.39 -7.41
CA ILE A 44 4.69 -1.60 -6.08
C ILE A 44 3.68 -2.32 -5.19
N LEU A 45 2.42 -1.91 -5.26
CA LEU A 45 1.35 -2.52 -4.46
C LEU A 45 1.12 -3.97 -4.89
N PHE A 46 1.10 -4.24 -6.18
CA PHE A 46 0.91 -5.61 -6.68
C PHE A 46 2.06 -6.52 -6.25
N GLU A 47 3.28 -6.03 -6.29
CA GLU A 47 4.42 -6.79 -5.81
C GLU A 47 4.30 -7.12 -4.32
N ALA A 48 3.85 -6.15 -3.53
CA ALA A 48 3.66 -6.36 -2.10
C ALA A 48 2.58 -7.40 -1.84
N LEU A 49 1.46 -7.32 -2.56
CA LEU A 49 0.38 -8.29 -2.42
C LEU A 49 0.85 -9.69 -2.80
N LYS A 50 1.57 -9.80 -3.90
CA LYS A 50 2.10 -11.08 -4.37
C LYS A 50 3.07 -11.67 -3.35
N LYS A 51 3.95 -10.83 -2.80
CA LYS A 51 4.94 -11.26 -1.83
C LYS A 51 4.29 -11.80 -0.55
N ASN A 52 3.16 -11.22 -0.16
CA ASN A 52 2.45 -11.62 1.04
C ASN A 52 1.35 -12.65 0.78
N GLY A 53 1.21 -13.10 -0.46
CA GLY A 53 0.20 -14.10 -0.81
C GLY A 53 -1.23 -13.61 -0.68
N LEU A 54 -1.45 -12.33 -0.97
CA LEU A 54 -2.75 -11.70 -0.80
C LEU A 54 -3.41 -11.45 -2.15
N LEU A 55 -4.74 -11.43 -2.15
CA LEU A 55 -5.50 -11.08 -3.34
C LEU A 55 -5.52 -9.58 -3.53
N ILE A 56 -5.67 -9.15 -4.79
CA ILE A 56 -5.79 -7.74 -5.11
C ILE A 56 -7.16 -7.25 -4.64
N PRO A 57 -7.23 -6.17 -3.84
CA PRO A 57 -8.52 -5.65 -3.39
C PRO A 57 -9.31 -5.01 -4.53
N ASP A 58 -10.61 -4.88 -4.34
CA ASP A 58 -11.46 -4.18 -5.31
C ASP A 58 -11.10 -2.70 -5.37
N ARG A 59 -11.19 -2.14 -6.56
CA ARG A 59 -10.95 -0.71 -6.74
C ARG A 59 -12.09 0.09 -6.14
N ASN A 60 -11.76 1.30 -5.66
CA ASN A 60 -12.72 2.19 -5.06
C ASN A 60 -13.50 2.97 -6.14
N ARG A 61 -14.31 3.95 -5.71
CA ARG A 61 -15.12 4.76 -6.62
C ARG A 61 -14.29 5.55 -7.63
N GLU A 62 -13.05 5.86 -7.26
CA GLU A 62 -12.13 6.61 -8.13
C GLU A 62 -11.40 5.69 -9.10
N ASP A 63 -11.75 4.42 -9.14
CA ASP A 63 -11.09 3.39 -9.94
C ASP A 63 -9.61 3.22 -9.57
N LEU A 64 -9.30 3.45 -8.30
CA LEU A 64 -7.96 3.32 -7.75
C LEU A 64 -7.96 2.24 -6.68
N LEU A 65 -6.79 1.66 -6.43
CA LEU A 65 -6.65 0.72 -5.32
C LEU A 65 -6.87 1.49 -4.01
N PRO A 66 -7.63 0.93 -3.06
CA PRO A 66 -7.91 1.63 -1.81
C PRO A 66 -6.62 1.90 -1.03
N ARG A 67 -6.59 2.99 -0.28
CA ARG A 67 -5.41 3.38 0.49
C ARG A 67 -5.00 2.28 1.45
N ASP A 68 -5.98 1.70 2.14
CA ASP A 68 -5.73 0.56 3.02
C ASP A 68 -6.99 -0.31 3.02
N TYR A 69 -6.83 -1.55 3.47
CA TYR A 69 -7.95 -2.47 3.58
C TYR A 69 -7.58 -3.57 4.56
N LEU A 70 -8.60 -4.25 5.07
CA LEU A 70 -8.41 -5.41 5.95
C LEU A 70 -8.75 -6.66 5.15
N PRO A 71 -7.76 -7.47 4.79
CA PRO A 71 -8.05 -8.69 4.06
C PRO A 71 -8.84 -9.66 4.94
N PRO A 72 -9.78 -10.42 4.36
CA PRO A 72 -10.51 -11.44 5.11
C PRO A 72 -9.53 -12.44 5.72
N LYS A 73 -9.84 -12.92 6.92
CA LYS A 73 -8.97 -13.87 7.61
C LYS A 73 -8.78 -15.18 6.83
N ASP A 74 -9.75 -15.53 6.04
CA ASP A 74 -9.74 -16.80 5.30
C ASP A 74 -9.08 -16.70 3.94
N PHE A 75 -8.54 -15.55 3.61
CA PHE A 75 -7.99 -15.28 2.28
C PHE A 75 -6.48 -15.38 2.27
N ASN A 76 -5.97 -16.46 2.80
CA ASN A 76 -4.55 -16.75 2.69
C ASN A 76 -4.37 -17.74 1.55
N LEU A 77 -3.69 -17.28 0.56
CA LEU A 77 -3.33 -18.14 -0.56
C LEU A 77 -2.03 -18.87 -0.23
#